data_b0921ba79a00bd7d3dc80c4ccc9c57e9
#
_entry.id   b0921ba79a00bd7d3dc80c4ccc9c57e9
#
_cell.length_a   1.000
_cell.length_b   1.000
_cell.length_c   1.000
_cell.angle_alpha   90.00
_cell.angle_beta   90.00
_cell.angle_gamma   90.00
#
_symmetry.space_group_name_H-M   'P 1'
#
loop_
_entity.id
_entity.type
_entity.pdbx_description
1 polymer ?
#
loop_
_entity_poly.entity_id
_entity_poly.type
_entity_poly.pdbx_seq_one_letter_code
_entity_poly.pdbx_strand_id
1 'polypeptide(L)'
;VRTVHAALDAGVRLLDTADMYGPFTNELLVGRALKGRRGEAFVSTKCGLLVGDQHIVANGRPGYVRRACDASLRRLQTDVIDLYQLHRADPEVPVEETWGAMAELVTAGKVRSLGLCAVGARAPRRSGAGPHEGTIRQLERIQQVFPVSAVEAELSVWSREALAELLPWCVARGVGLLAAMPLGSGYLTGTLKPGQGFEPEDLRARHPRFTAEVMAANQPVVAGLRRVAERRGATVAQVALAWVLRQGPHVVPVPGAKRERWAVENAGAARVVLDDRDLAEIDGLPAARESWD
;
A
#
# COMPACT_ATOMS: atom_id res chain seq x y z
N VAL A 1 -8.16 14.77 -9.88
CA VAL A 1 -9.35 14.30 -10.60
C VAL A 1 -8.95 13.59 -11.88
N ARG A 2 -8.34 14.26 -12.87
CA ARG A 2 -7.97 13.65 -14.16
C ARG A 2 -7.17 12.36 -14.03
N THR A 3 -6.21 12.28 -13.10
CA THR A 3 -5.42 11.06 -12.85
C THR A 3 -6.29 9.89 -12.39
N VAL A 4 -7.29 10.14 -11.53
CA VAL A 4 -8.25 9.10 -11.10
C VAL A 4 -9.11 8.64 -12.27
N HIS A 5 -9.61 9.58 -13.10
CA HIS A 5 -10.37 9.23 -14.29
C HIS A 5 -9.55 8.40 -15.26
N ALA A 6 -8.30 8.80 -15.55
CA ALA A 6 -7.40 8.04 -16.42
C ALA A 6 -7.12 6.61 -15.89
N ALA A 7 -7.01 6.45 -14.57
CA ALA A 7 -6.88 5.14 -13.93
C ALA A 7 -8.13 4.27 -14.15
N LEU A 8 -9.33 4.80 -13.88
CA LEU A 8 -10.61 4.10 -14.09
C LEU A 8 -10.81 3.72 -15.57
N ASP A 9 -10.52 4.64 -16.48
CA ASP A 9 -10.63 4.41 -17.93
C ASP A 9 -9.63 3.35 -18.40
N ALA A 10 -8.47 3.24 -17.75
CA ALA A 10 -7.48 2.18 -17.98
C ALA A 10 -7.82 0.83 -17.31
N GLY A 11 -8.97 0.74 -16.61
CA GLY A 11 -9.45 -0.50 -16.00
C GLY A 11 -9.09 -0.69 -14.52
N VAL A 12 -8.42 0.27 -13.89
CA VAL A 12 -8.17 0.23 -12.43
C VAL A 12 -9.51 0.36 -11.70
N ARG A 13 -9.72 -0.49 -10.69
CA ARG A 13 -10.95 -0.47 -9.89
C ARG A 13 -10.71 -0.14 -8.41
N LEU A 14 -9.55 -0.49 -7.86
CA LEU A 14 -9.23 -0.19 -6.47
C LEU A 14 -8.55 1.18 -6.37
N LEU A 15 -9.16 2.06 -5.58
CA LEU A 15 -8.60 3.35 -5.20
C LEU A 15 -8.32 3.34 -3.71
N ASP A 16 -7.05 3.42 -3.34
CA ASP A 16 -6.61 3.47 -1.95
C ASP A 16 -6.24 4.90 -1.54
N THR A 17 -6.76 5.33 -0.41
CA THR A 17 -6.50 6.63 0.20
C THR A 17 -6.41 6.50 1.73
N ALA A 18 -6.34 7.60 2.45
CA ALA A 18 -6.44 7.69 3.89
C ALA A 18 -6.88 9.09 4.32
N ASP A 19 -7.49 9.18 5.50
CA ASP A 19 -7.87 10.46 6.10
C ASP A 19 -6.66 11.38 6.32
N MET A 20 -5.52 10.81 6.70
CA MET A 20 -4.30 11.59 6.93
C MET A 20 -3.61 12.12 5.67
N TYR A 21 -3.98 11.67 4.46
CA TYR A 21 -3.29 12.09 3.24
C TYR A 21 -3.65 13.53 2.86
N GLY A 22 -2.64 14.41 2.86
CA GLY A 22 -2.70 15.83 2.56
C GLY A 22 -3.54 16.68 3.52
N PRO A 23 -3.49 16.58 4.83
CA PRO A 23 -4.53 16.05 5.71
C PRO A 23 -5.94 16.29 5.16
N PHE A 24 -6.67 15.20 5.00
CA PHE A 24 -8.07 15.15 4.49
C PHE A 24 -8.28 15.51 3.02
N THR A 25 -7.33 16.21 2.37
CA THR A 25 -7.54 16.74 1.01
C THR A 25 -7.56 15.66 -0.06
N ASN A 26 -6.89 14.51 0.17
CA ASN A 26 -6.89 13.42 -0.79
C ASN A 26 -8.26 12.74 -0.88
N GLU A 27 -8.94 12.49 0.24
CA GLU A 27 -10.32 11.95 0.22
C GLU A 27 -11.29 12.90 -0.47
N LEU A 28 -11.18 14.24 -0.26
CA LEU A 28 -11.96 15.23 -0.98
C LEU A 28 -11.71 15.18 -2.49
N LEU A 29 -10.47 14.96 -2.90
CA LEU A 29 -10.10 14.81 -4.31
C LEU A 29 -10.73 13.55 -4.91
N VAL A 30 -10.64 12.42 -4.20
CA VAL A 30 -11.22 11.14 -4.63
C VAL A 30 -12.75 11.26 -4.73
N GLY A 31 -13.41 11.83 -3.71
CA GLY A 31 -14.87 12.06 -3.73
C GLY A 31 -15.31 12.88 -4.93
N ARG A 32 -14.61 13.98 -5.23
CA ARG A 32 -14.88 14.79 -6.44
C ARG A 32 -14.66 14.01 -7.73
N ALA A 33 -13.63 13.17 -7.78
CA ALA A 33 -13.32 12.37 -8.96
C ALA A 33 -14.37 11.28 -9.20
N LEU A 34 -14.97 10.75 -8.15
CA LEU A 34 -15.96 9.68 -8.22
C LEU A 34 -17.41 10.19 -8.37
N LYS A 35 -17.63 11.50 -8.41
CA LYS A 35 -18.97 12.04 -8.65
C LYS A 35 -19.52 11.54 -10.00
N GLY A 36 -20.62 10.78 -9.95
CA GLY A 36 -21.21 10.11 -11.12
C GLY A 36 -20.50 8.83 -11.58
N ARG A 37 -19.39 8.44 -10.93
CA ARG A 37 -18.59 7.25 -11.26
C ARG A 37 -18.34 6.32 -10.06
N ARG A 38 -19.04 6.54 -8.93
CA ARG A 38 -18.78 5.77 -7.68
C ARG A 38 -18.88 4.26 -7.87
N GLY A 39 -19.80 3.80 -8.72
CA GLY A 39 -20.00 2.38 -9.00
C GLY A 39 -18.85 1.72 -9.80
N GLU A 40 -17.93 2.50 -10.34
CA GLU A 40 -16.77 1.98 -11.08
C GLU A 40 -15.58 1.68 -10.17
N ALA A 41 -15.60 2.14 -8.91
CA ALA A 41 -14.47 2.07 -8.00
C ALA A 41 -14.79 1.27 -6.74
N PHE A 42 -13.83 0.46 -6.31
CA PHE A 42 -13.71 -0.09 -4.97
C PHE A 42 -12.84 0.90 -4.17
N VAL A 43 -13.44 1.57 -3.19
CA VAL A 43 -12.77 2.62 -2.41
C VAL A 43 -12.27 2.08 -1.10
N SER A 44 -10.95 2.14 -0.92
CA SER A 44 -10.27 1.88 0.35
C SER A 44 -9.84 3.20 0.97
N THR A 45 -10.12 3.37 2.26
CA THR A 45 -9.55 4.46 3.06
C THR A 45 -9.21 3.99 4.46
N LYS A 46 -8.48 4.82 5.21
CA LYS A 46 -7.89 4.44 6.48
C LYS A 46 -8.18 5.49 7.55
N CYS A 47 -8.24 5.03 8.81
CA CYS A 47 -8.25 5.88 10.01
C CYS A 47 -7.26 5.38 11.05
N GLY A 48 -7.10 6.09 12.14
CA GLY A 48 -6.28 5.68 13.26
C GLY A 48 -4.98 6.47 13.39
N LEU A 49 -4.76 7.48 12.53
CA LEU A 49 -3.66 8.41 12.65
C LEU A 49 -4.15 9.85 12.71
N LEU A 50 -3.71 10.58 13.72
CA LEU A 50 -3.89 12.02 13.84
C LEU A 50 -2.63 12.73 13.35
N VAL A 51 -2.80 13.68 12.45
CA VAL A 51 -1.72 14.53 11.96
C VAL A 51 -1.79 15.87 12.68
N GLY A 52 -0.83 16.14 13.57
CA GLY A 52 -0.57 17.44 14.16
C GLY A 52 0.56 18.16 13.42
N ASP A 53 0.89 19.38 13.87
CA ASP A 53 1.87 20.23 13.20
C ASP A 53 3.28 19.61 13.08
N GLN A 54 3.66 18.74 14.02
CA GLN A 54 4.98 18.08 14.03
C GLN A 54 4.95 16.59 14.35
N HIS A 55 3.77 16.01 14.66
CA HIS A 55 3.67 14.64 15.13
C HIS A 55 2.51 13.91 14.46
N ILE A 56 2.74 12.65 14.13
CA ILE A 56 1.69 11.70 13.77
C ILE A 56 1.47 10.80 14.98
N VAL A 57 0.26 10.81 15.51
CA VAL A 57 -0.11 10.03 16.71
C VAL A 57 -1.18 9.01 16.35
N ALA A 58 -1.02 7.78 16.82
CA ALA A 58 -2.06 6.77 16.68
C ALA A 58 -3.25 7.11 17.59
N ASN A 59 -4.47 6.85 17.12
CA ASN A 59 -5.69 6.97 17.92
C ASN A 59 -6.67 5.86 17.53
N GLY A 60 -6.74 4.84 18.37
CA GLY A 60 -7.64 3.69 18.21
C GLY A 60 -8.93 3.77 19.02
N ARG A 61 -9.18 4.89 19.72
CA ARG A 61 -10.36 5.00 20.60
C ARG A 61 -11.67 4.83 19.81
N PRO A 62 -12.59 3.95 20.25
CA PRO A 62 -13.83 3.66 19.55
C PRO A 62 -14.63 4.90 19.12
N GLY A 63 -14.75 5.88 20.00
CA GLY A 63 -15.44 7.13 19.69
C GLY A 63 -14.78 7.96 18.58
N TYR A 64 -13.44 7.92 18.48
CA TYR A 64 -12.70 8.54 17.38
C TYR A 64 -12.94 7.80 16.07
N VAL A 65 -12.83 6.48 16.07
CA VAL A 65 -12.99 5.63 14.87
C VAL A 65 -14.36 5.87 14.21
N ARG A 66 -15.43 5.91 15.00
CA ARG A 66 -16.79 6.18 14.47
C ARG A 66 -16.88 7.57 13.82
N ARG A 67 -16.37 8.62 14.50
CA ARG A 67 -16.38 9.99 13.94
C ARG A 67 -15.49 10.12 12.71
N ALA A 68 -14.34 9.44 12.69
CA ALA A 68 -13.42 9.43 11.54
C ALA A 68 -14.08 8.81 10.31
N CYS A 69 -14.79 7.69 10.47
CA CYS A 69 -15.55 7.07 9.39
C CYS A 69 -16.62 8.00 8.83
N ASP A 70 -17.45 8.63 9.70
CA ASP A 70 -18.46 9.58 9.26
C ASP A 70 -17.87 10.79 8.53
N ALA A 71 -16.70 11.24 8.96
CA ALA A 71 -15.97 12.31 8.28
C ALA A 71 -15.42 11.87 6.92
N SER A 72 -14.87 10.64 6.81
CA SER A 72 -14.40 10.08 5.54
C SER A 72 -15.53 9.89 4.53
N LEU A 73 -16.69 9.39 4.95
CA LEU A 73 -17.88 9.27 4.10
C LEU A 73 -18.30 10.64 3.52
N ARG A 74 -18.30 11.70 4.35
CA ARG A 74 -18.60 13.05 3.88
C ARG A 74 -17.59 13.58 2.87
N ARG A 75 -16.28 13.37 3.12
CA ARG A 75 -15.20 13.81 2.21
C ARG A 75 -15.22 13.04 0.90
N LEU A 76 -15.44 11.74 0.96
CA LEU A 76 -15.55 10.85 -0.21
C LEU A 76 -16.88 11.02 -0.96
N GLN A 77 -17.87 11.74 -0.39
CA GLN A 77 -19.19 11.95 -0.97
C GLN A 77 -19.89 10.63 -1.31
N THR A 78 -19.85 9.68 -0.39
CA THR A 78 -20.43 8.33 -0.55
C THR A 78 -21.09 7.89 0.76
N ASP A 79 -22.08 7.03 0.67
CA ASP A 79 -22.76 6.45 1.83
C ASP A 79 -22.06 5.19 2.35
N VAL A 80 -21.15 4.62 1.54
CA VAL A 80 -20.45 3.38 1.90
C VAL A 80 -18.99 3.40 1.45
N ILE A 81 -18.09 2.94 2.34
CA ILE A 81 -16.68 2.63 2.07
C ILE A 81 -16.57 1.13 1.82
N ASP A 82 -15.87 0.73 0.74
CA ASP A 82 -15.73 -0.69 0.41
C ASP A 82 -14.74 -1.41 1.31
N LEU A 83 -13.59 -0.77 1.63
CA LEU A 83 -12.60 -1.27 2.60
C LEU A 83 -12.18 -0.16 3.55
N TYR A 84 -12.40 -0.36 4.84
CA TYR A 84 -11.98 0.58 5.87
C TYR A 84 -10.84 -0.03 6.67
N GLN A 85 -9.68 0.61 6.68
CA GLN A 85 -8.48 0.07 7.27
C GLN A 85 -8.08 0.79 8.56
N LEU A 86 -7.65 0.04 9.56
CA LEU A 86 -6.91 0.61 10.66
C LEU A 86 -5.49 0.92 10.17
N HIS A 87 -5.15 2.21 10.08
CA HIS A 87 -3.88 2.67 9.53
C HIS A 87 -2.69 2.29 10.42
N ARG A 88 -2.89 2.42 11.76
CA ARG A 88 -1.94 1.98 12.78
C ARG A 88 -2.67 1.70 14.08
N ALA A 89 -2.31 0.61 14.74
CA ALA A 89 -2.83 0.34 16.06
C ALA A 89 -2.33 1.37 17.08
N ASP A 90 -3.23 1.78 17.96
CA ASP A 90 -2.91 2.65 19.09
C ASP A 90 -2.33 1.79 20.24
N PRO A 91 -1.10 2.07 20.71
CA PRO A 91 -0.51 1.30 21.79
C PRO A 91 -1.24 1.47 23.12
N GLU A 92 -2.04 2.52 23.29
CA GLU A 92 -2.80 2.79 24.51
C GLU A 92 -4.21 2.18 24.52
N VAL A 93 -4.66 1.60 23.39
CA VAL A 93 -6.00 1.03 23.24
C VAL A 93 -5.90 -0.43 22.79
N PRO A 94 -6.52 -1.38 23.49
CA PRO A 94 -6.58 -2.75 23.00
C PRO A 94 -7.12 -2.78 21.55
N VAL A 95 -6.38 -3.44 20.68
CA VAL A 95 -6.74 -3.43 19.24
C VAL A 95 -8.11 -4.05 19.00
N GLU A 96 -8.55 -4.95 19.87
CA GLU A 96 -9.89 -5.56 19.83
C GLU A 96 -11.00 -4.54 20.07
N GLU A 97 -10.79 -3.54 20.93
CA GLU A 97 -11.78 -2.47 21.13
C GLU A 97 -11.89 -1.57 19.91
N THR A 98 -10.74 -1.20 19.33
CA THR A 98 -10.69 -0.46 18.07
C THR A 98 -11.41 -1.24 16.96
N TRP A 99 -11.08 -2.53 16.84
CA TRP A 99 -11.64 -3.40 15.81
C TRP A 99 -13.14 -3.65 16.01
N GLY A 100 -13.60 -3.78 17.24
CA GLY A 100 -15.02 -3.87 17.59
C GLY A 100 -15.80 -2.64 17.10
N ALA A 101 -15.25 -1.44 17.32
CA ALA A 101 -15.87 -0.21 16.81
C ALA A 101 -15.91 -0.16 15.27
N MET A 102 -14.89 -0.70 14.59
CA MET A 102 -14.89 -0.83 13.13
C MET A 102 -15.93 -1.86 12.65
N ALA A 103 -16.09 -2.97 13.36
CA ALA A 103 -17.11 -3.98 13.07
C ALA A 103 -18.55 -3.43 13.19
N GLU A 104 -18.80 -2.56 14.16
CA GLU A 104 -20.09 -1.85 14.27
C GLU A 104 -20.39 -1.00 13.02
N LEU A 105 -19.38 -0.40 12.39
CA LEU A 105 -19.55 0.35 11.13
C LEU A 105 -19.97 -0.54 9.97
N VAL A 106 -19.50 -1.80 9.94
CA VAL A 106 -19.97 -2.80 8.98
C VAL A 106 -21.43 -3.14 9.24
N THR A 107 -21.78 -3.42 10.49
CA THR A 107 -23.17 -3.72 10.89
C THR A 107 -24.11 -2.54 10.56
N ALA A 108 -23.64 -1.30 10.70
CA ALA A 108 -24.37 -0.09 10.35
C ALA A 108 -24.46 0.17 8.84
N GLY A 109 -23.85 -0.66 7.99
CA GLY A 109 -23.84 -0.52 6.53
C GLY A 109 -22.97 0.63 5.99
N LYS A 110 -22.17 1.27 6.84
CA LYS A 110 -21.26 2.37 6.45
C LYS A 110 -19.98 1.87 5.80
N VAL A 111 -19.58 0.63 6.08
CA VAL A 111 -18.36 -0.03 5.62
C VAL A 111 -18.74 -1.44 5.14
N ARG A 112 -18.12 -1.92 4.05
CA ARG A 112 -18.37 -3.27 3.55
C ARG A 112 -17.41 -4.29 4.14
N SER A 113 -16.13 -3.92 4.29
CA SER A 113 -15.06 -4.82 4.73
C SER A 113 -13.99 -4.08 5.52
N LEU A 114 -13.28 -4.81 6.38
CA LEU A 114 -12.26 -4.26 7.25
C LEU A 114 -10.86 -4.72 6.83
N GLY A 115 -9.88 -3.83 7.00
CA GLY A 115 -8.47 -4.12 6.75
C GLY A 115 -7.54 -3.56 7.81
N LEU A 116 -6.32 -4.08 7.83
CA LEU A 116 -5.23 -3.59 8.68
C LEU A 116 -4.07 -3.11 7.81
N CYS A 117 -3.59 -1.90 8.06
CA CYS A 117 -2.36 -1.41 7.46
C CYS A 117 -1.16 -1.77 8.36
N ALA A 118 -0.25 -2.55 7.81
CA ALA A 118 0.98 -3.01 8.47
C ALA A 118 2.24 -2.35 7.86
N VAL A 119 2.09 -1.28 7.10
CA VAL A 119 3.22 -0.53 6.53
C VAL A 119 4.04 0.10 7.64
N GLY A 120 5.34 -0.23 7.70
CA GLY A 120 6.25 0.24 8.74
C GLY A 120 6.10 -0.48 10.10
N ALA A 121 5.20 -1.47 10.22
CA ALA A 121 5.07 -2.30 11.41
C ALA A 121 6.04 -3.49 11.33
N ARG A 122 7.32 -3.26 11.67
CA ARG A 122 8.34 -4.32 11.68
C ARG A 122 8.82 -4.59 13.09
N ALA A 123 9.05 -5.88 13.37
CA ALA A 123 9.73 -6.26 14.61
C ALA A 123 11.19 -5.80 14.57
N PRO A 124 11.77 -5.36 15.69
CA PRO A 124 13.20 -5.07 15.75
C PRO A 124 14.00 -6.32 15.38
N ARG A 125 14.95 -6.23 14.46
CA ARG A 125 15.82 -7.35 14.01
C ARG A 125 16.54 -8.10 15.15
N ARG A 126 16.66 -7.47 16.31
CA ARG A 126 17.34 -8.03 17.48
C ARG A 126 16.52 -9.09 18.25
N SER A 127 15.24 -9.26 17.94
CA SER A 127 14.35 -10.17 18.69
C SER A 127 14.37 -11.63 18.22
N GLY A 128 15.03 -11.93 17.10
CA GLY A 128 14.93 -13.25 16.45
C GLY A 128 13.54 -13.56 15.88
N ALA A 129 12.59 -12.63 16.01
CA ALA A 129 11.26 -12.74 15.44
C ALA A 129 11.26 -12.43 13.95
N GLY A 130 10.38 -13.06 13.19
CA GLY A 130 10.16 -12.73 11.79
C GLY A 130 9.64 -11.29 11.61
N PRO A 131 9.87 -10.67 10.45
CA PRO A 131 9.55 -9.26 10.21
C PRO A 131 8.06 -8.93 10.41
N HIS A 132 7.17 -9.90 10.20
CA HIS A 132 5.72 -9.73 10.33
C HIS A 132 5.08 -10.49 11.49
N GLU A 133 5.85 -11.14 12.35
CA GLU A 133 5.32 -11.92 13.48
C GLU A 133 4.40 -11.08 14.39
N GLY A 134 4.79 -9.84 14.70
CA GLY A 134 3.96 -8.92 15.48
C GLY A 134 2.66 -8.56 14.79
N THR A 135 2.71 -8.35 13.47
CA THR A 135 1.53 -8.10 12.64
C THR A 135 0.60 -9.32 12.63
N ILE A 136 1.14 -10.52 12.45
CA ILE A 136 0.36 -11.75 12.43
C ILE A 136 -0.34 -11.99 13.77
N ARG A 137 0.36 -11.83 14.90
CA ARG A 137 -0.27 -11.91 16.23
C ARG A 137 -1.41 -10.91 16.40
N GLN A 138 -1.25 -9.70 15.90
CA GLN A 138 -2.30 -8.69 15.93
C GLN A 138 -3.50 -9.09 15.05
N LEU A 139 -3.23 -9.59 13.84
CA LEU A 139 -4.26 -10.09 12.93
C LEU A 139 -5.05 -11.25 13.53
N GLU A 140 -4.39 -12.17 14.21
CA GLU A 140 -5.03 -13.30 14.89
C GLU A 140 -5.96 -12.85 16.03
N ARG A 141 -5.59 -11.80 16.76
CA ARG A 141 -6.44 -11.22 17.80
C ARG A 141 -7.67 -10.54 17.22
N ILE A 142 -7.52 -9.67 16.23
CA ILE A 142 -8.65 -8.94 15.64
C ILE A 142 -9.58 -9.84 14.84
N GLN A 143 -9.06 -10.92 14.24
CA GLN A 143 -9.84 -11.92 13.52
C GLN A 143 -10.85 -12.63 14.43
N GLN A 144 -10.60 -12.73 15.73
CA GLN A 144 -11.54 -13.28 16.71
C GLN A 144 -12.73 -12.34 16.99
N VAL A 145 -12.56 -11.05 16.74
CA VAL A 145 -13.61 -10.05 16.94
C VAL A 145 -14.48 -9.90 15.69
N PHE A 146 -13.84 -9.73 14.53
CA PHE A 146 -14.52 -9.60 13.25
C PHE A 146 -13.56 -9.94 12.11
N PRO A 147 -14.03 -10.57 11.00
CA PRO A 147 -13.18 -10.99 9.89
C PRO A 147 -12.32 -9.86 9.32
N VAL A 148 -11.05 -10.15 9.09
CA VAL A 148 -10.11 -9.32 8.32
C VAL A 148 -10.27 -9.67 6.85
N SER A 149 -10.53 -8.69 6.00
CA SER A 149 -10.68 -8.88 4.55
C SER A 149 -9.40 -8.58 3.78
N ALA A 150 -8.59 -7.63 4.28
CA ALA A 150 -7.33 -7.27 3.64
C ALA A 150 -6.28 -6.82 4.65
N VAL A 151 -5.02 -7.02 4.28
CA VAL A 151 -3.85 -6.45 4.96
C VAL A 151 -3.07 -5.64 3.95
N GLU A 152 -2.68 -4.42 4.31
CA GLU A 152 -1.80 -3.61 3.49
C GLU A 152 -0.39 -3.63 4.08
N ALA A 153 0.59 -4.09 3.30
CA ALA A 153 1.98 -4.17 3.73
C ALA A 153 2.92 -3.83 2.57
N GLU A 154 4.14 -3.42 2.88
CA GLU A 154 5.14 -3.18 1.84
C GLU A 154 5.46 -4.49 1.12
N LEU A 155 5.34 -4.47 -0.21
CA LEU A 155 5.77 -5.55 -1.08
C LEU A 155 6.19 -4.99 -2.44
N SER A 156 7.42 -5.26 -2.81
CA SER A 156 8.02 -4.88 -4.09
C SER A 156 9.17 -5.82 -4.44
N VAL A 157 9.73 -5.68 -5.63
CA VAL A 157 11.00 -6.35 -5.98
C VAL A 157 12.12 -6.00 -5.00
N TRP A 158 12.04 -4.82 -4.41
CA TRP A 158 12.98 -4.32 -3.40
C TRP A 158 12.72 -4.92 -2.00
N SER A 159 11.46 -4.90 -1.54
CA SER A 159 11.06 -5.34 -0.19
C SER A 159 10.18 -6.58 -0.31
N ARG A 160 10.72 -7.74 0.07
CA ARG A 160 10.09 -9.06 -0.16
C ARG A 160 9.68 -9.76 1.14
N GLU A 161 9.85 -9.11 2.28
CA GLU A 161 9.68 -9.73 3.60
C GLU A 161 8.26 -10.26 3.82
N ALA A 162 7.25 -9.59 3.25
CA ALA A 162 5.87 -10.05 3.33
C ALA A 162 5.62 -11.43 2.69
N LEU A 163 6.49 -11.86 1.76
CA LEU A 163 6.35 -13.16 1.08
C LEU A 163 6.62 -14.35 2.01
N ALA A 164 7.47 -14.17 3.03
CA ALA A 164 7.91 -15.27 3.87
C ALA A 164 6.82 -15.70 4.88
N GLU A 165 6.07 -14.77 5.44
CA GLU A 165 5.16 -15.01 6.55
C GLU A 165 3.75 -14.47 6.30
N LEU A 166 3.67 -13.19 5.91
CA LEU A 166 2.39 -12.49 5.84
C LEU A 166 1.52 -12.98 4.67
N LEU A 167 2.10 -13.15 3.49
CA LEU A 167 1.35 -13.66 2.33
C LEU A 167 0.85 -15.08 2.54
N PRO A 168 1.65 -16.05 3.04
CA PRO A 168 1.13 -17.38 3.41
C PRO A 168 0.00 -17.33 4.43
N TRP A 169 0.10 -16.46 5.43
CA TRP A 169 -0.98 -16.25 6.41
C TRP A 169 -2.27 -15.75 5.73
N CYS A 170 -2.14 -14.77 4.84
CA CYS A 170 -3.26 -14.22 4.07
C CYS A 170 -3.93 -15.28 3.18
N VAL A 171 -3.13 -16.00 2.41
CA VAL A 171 -3.62 -17.07 1.50
C VAL A 171 -4.39 -18.14 2.26
N ALA A 172 -3.85 -18.61 3.39
CA ALA A 172 -4.47 -19.65 4.20
C ALA A 172 -5.85 -19.25 4.78
N ARG A 173 -6.15 -17.94 4.81
CA ARG A 173 -7.39 -17.37 5.39
C ARG A 173 -8.28 -16.64 4.38
N GLY A 174 -7.92 -16.65 3.09
CA GLY A 174 -8.67 -15.92 2.06
C GLY A 174 -8.61 -14.40 2.22
N VAL A 175 -7.56 -13.88 2.86
CA VAL A 175 -7.34 -12.45 3.07
C VAL A 175 -6.54 -11.85 1.91
N GLY A 176 -6.94 -10.68 1.41
CA GLY A 176 -6.20 -9.97 0.38
C GLY A 176 -4.95 -9.27 0.96
N LEU A 177 -3.86 -9.22 0.17
CA LEU A 177 -2.67 -8.44 0.48
C LEU A 177 -2.58 -7.24 -0.48
N LEU A 178 -2.78 -6.04 0.06
CA LEU A 178 -2.52 -4.80 -0.67
C LEU A 178 -1.03 -4.50 -0.59
N ALA A 179 -0.35 -4.59 -1.73
CA ALA A 179 1.09 -4.35 -1.81
C ALA A 179 1.36 -2.84 -1.86
N ALA A 180 1.71 -2.28 -0.71
CA ALA A 180 2.11 -0.89 -0.58
C ALA A 180 3.52 -0.66 -1.15
N MET A 181 3.77 0.57 -1.63
CA MET A 181 5.05 0.99 -2.20
C MET A 181 5.63 0.03 -3.26
N PRO A 182 4.82 -0.54 -4.18
CA PRO A 182 5.26 -1.58 -5.09
C PRO A 182 6.34 -1.12 -6.09
N LEU A 183 6.52 0.21 -6.21
CA LEU A 183 7.58 0.85 -7.01
C LEU A 183 8.72 1.42 -6.15
N GLY A 184 8.85 1.05 -4.87
CA GLY A 184 9.89 1.51 -3.98
C GLY A 184 9.97 3.04 -3.91
N SER A 185 8.83 3.73 -3.69
CA SER A 185 8.71 5.19 -3.72
C SER A 185 9.25 5.84 -5.01
N GLY A 186 9.14 5.14 -6.13
CA GLY A 186 9.57 5.57 -7.46
C GLY A 186 10.95 5.08 -7.89
N TYR A 187 11.73 4.43 -7.02
CA TYR A 187 13.05 3.93 -7.38
C TYR A 187 12.99 2.84 -8.46
N LEU A 188 12.04 1.92 -8.34
CA LEU A 188 11.83 0.81 -9.27
C LEU A 188 11.17 1.21 -10.60
N THR A 189 11.00 2.52 -10.85
CA THR A 189 10.67 3.02 -12.19
C THR A 189 11.88 3.11 -13.11
N GLY A 190 13.10 3.07 -12.54
CA GLY A 190 14.34 3.26 -13.28
C GLY A 190 14.62 4.68 -13.76
N THR A 191 13.82 5.67 -13.31
CA THR A 191 13.99 7.09 -13.68
C THR A 191 14.82 7.89 -12.71
N LEU A 192 14.95 7.43 -11.46
CA LEU A 192 15.74 8.08 -10.44
C LEU A 192 17.22 7.77 -10.61
N LYS A 193 18.07 8.77 -10.42
CA LYS A 193 19.53 8.66 -10.53
C LYS A 193 20.19 8.83 -9.16
N PRO A 194 21.25 8.06 -8.84
CA PRO A 194 22.04 8.29 -7.65
C PRO A 194 22.52 9.75 -7.60
N GLY A 195 22.40 10.37 -6.42
CA GLY A 195 22.84 11.76 -6.20
C GLY A 195 21.89 12.83 -6.74
N GLN A 196 20.75 12.48 -7.36
CA GLN A 196 19.73 13.50 -7.62
C GLN A 196 19.16 13.99 -6.30
N GLY A 197 18.93 15.29 -6.17
CA GLY A 197 18.29 15.90 -5.02
C GLY A 197 16.76 15.67 -5.04
N PHE A 198 16.16 15.84 -3.86
CA PHE A 198 14.71 15.91 -3.68
C PHE A 198 14.38 17.22 -2.96
N GLU A 199 13.19 17.78 -3.21
CA GLU A 199 12.72 18.96 -2.49
C GLU A 199 12.65 18.66 -0.98
N PRO A 200 12.89 19.64 -0.10
CA PRO A 200 12.92 19.41 1.37
C PRO A 200 11.64 18.80 1.94
N GLU A 201 10.50 19.07 1.32
CA GLU A 201 9.17 18.55 1.68
C GLU A 201 8.92 17.12 1.17
N ASP A 202 9.74 16.63 0.26
CA ASP A 202 9.66 15.25 -0.23
C ASP A 202 10.24 14.30 0.82
N LEU A 203 9.44 13.34 1.28
CA LEU A 203 9.87 12.38 2.29
C LEU A 203 11.16 11.63 1.91
N ARG A 204 11.42 11.48 0.61
CA ARG A 204 12.63 10.84 0.09
C ARG A 204 13.90 11.62 0.43
N ALA A 205 13.81 12.94 0.60
CA ALA A 205 14.97 13.79 0.97
C ALA A 205 15.61 13.37 2.30
N ARG A 206 14.82 12.77 3.19
CA ARG A 206 15.24 12.37 4.56
C ARG A 206 15.33 10.86 4.75
N HIS A 207 15.00 10.09 3.71
CA HIS A 207 14.93 8.64 3.83
C HIS A 207 16.27 8.01 3.44
N PRO A 208 16.88 7.15 4.27
CA PRO A 208 18.19 6.52 4.03
C PRO A 208 18.31 5.82 2.67
N ARG A 209 17.23 5.21 2.20
CA ARG A 209 17.12 4.54 0.90
C ARG A 209 17.48 5.42 -0.29
N PHE A 210 17.34 6.74 -0.16
CA PHE A 210 17.55 7.72 -1.25
C PHE A 210 18.85 8.52 -1.13
N THR A 211 19.79 8.11 -0.27
CA THR A 211 21.13 8.66 -0.30
C THR A 211 21.84 8.26 -1.61
N ALA A 212 22.77 9.07 -2.06
CA ALA A 212 23.52 8.80 -3.30
C ALA A 212 24.20 7.42 -3.28
N GLU A 213 24.79 7.08 -2.12
CA GLU A 213 25.49 5.80 -1.91
C GLU A 213 24.54 4.60 -2.00
N VAL A 214 23.40 4.65 -1.27
CA VAL A 214 22.43 3.55 -1.25
C VAL A 214 21.75 3.39 -2.60
N MET A 215 21.39 4.50 -3.26
CA MET A 215 20.86 4.45 -4.63
C MET A 215 21.88 3.86 -5.61
N ALA A 216 23.18 4.19 -5.51
CA ALA A 216 24.20 3.60 -6.36
C ALA A 216 24.36 2.09 -6.10
N ALA A 217 24.37 1.66 -4.84
CA ALA A 217 24.46 0.24 -4.46
C ALA A 217 23.27 -0.59 -4.98
N ASN A 218 22.10 0.02 -5.17
CA ASN A 218 20.87 -0.63 -5.64
C ASN A 218 20.66 -0.55 -7.16
N GLN A 219 21.57 0.08 -7.93
CA GLN A 219 21.49 0.13 -9.40
C GLN A 219 21.40 -1.26 -10.07
N PRO A 220 22.07 -2.33 -9.57
CA PRO A 220 21.93 -3.66 -10.16
C PRO A 220 20.48 -4.18 -10.19
N VAL A 221 19.63 -3.81 -9.20
CA VAL A 221 18.20 -4.17 -9.18
C VAL A 221 17.48 -3.52 -10.36
N VAL A 222 17.68 -2.20 -10.52
CA VAL A 222 17.07 -1.45 -11.64
C VAL A 222 17.59 -1.92 -12.99
N ALA A 223 18.88 -2.22 -13.10
CA ALA A 223 19.49 -2.75 -14.34
C ALA A 223 18.90 -4.11 -14.72
N GLY A 224 18.68 -5.00 -13.74
CA GLY A 224 18.01 -6.28 -13.98
C GLY A 224 16.58 -6.10 -14.47
N LEU A 225 15.79 -5.28 -13.81
CA LEU A 225 14.42 -4.97 -14.25
C LEU A 225 14.40 -4.36 -15.66
N ARG A 226 15.38 -3.53 -16.01
CA ARG A 226 15.49 -2.93 -17.34
C ARG A 226 15.70 -3.97 -18.43
N ARG A 227 16.59 -4.96 -18.22
CA ARG A 227 16.79 -6.05 -19.17
C ARG A 227 15.53 -6.85 -19.42
N VAL A 228 14.74 -7.12 -18.37
CA VAL A 228 13.44 -7.79 -18.51
C VAL A 228 12.45 -6.90 -19.26
N ALA A 229 12.41 -5.60 -18.95
CA ALA A 229 11.54 -4.64 -19.59
C ALA A 229 11.80 -4.55 -21.11
N GLU A 230 13.06 -4.50 -21.51
CA GLU A 230 13.48 -4.50 -22.93
C GLU A 230 13.00 -5.77 -23.65
N ARG A 231 13.17 -6.96 -23.05
CA ARG A 231 12.69 -8.23 -23.63
C ARG A 231 11.17 -8.28 -23.79
N ARG A 232 10.44 -7.64 -22.88
CA ARG A 232 8.95 -7.67 -22.85
C ARG A 232 8.31 -6.49 -23.57
N GLY A 233 9.09 -5.55 -24.10
CA GLY A 233 8.54 -4.32 -24.69
C GLY A 233 7.71 -3.50 -23.68
N ALA A 234 8.10 -3.53 -22.40
CA ALA A 234 7.42 -2.89 -21.29
C ALA A 234 8.32 -1.84 -20.61
N THR A 235 7.76 -1.03 -19.72
CA THR A 235 8.56 -0.15 -18.87
C THR A 235 9.07 -0.89 -17.64
N VAL A 236 10.13 -0.36 -17.02
CA VAL A 236 10.69 -0.90 -15.77
C VAL A 236 9.61 -0.93 -14.66
N ALA A 237 8.80 0.13 -14.57
CA ALA A 237 7.68 0.21 -13.63
C ALA A 237 6.65 -0.90 -13.88
N GLN A 238 6.31 -1.15 -15.13
CA GLN A 238 5.36 -2.22 -15.49
C GLN A 238 5.89 -3.61 -15.14
N VAL A 239 7.18 -3.87 -15.36
CA VAL A 239 7.81 -5.15 -14.97
C VAL A 239 7.80 -5.31 -13.45
N ALA A 240 8.16 -4.28 -12.70
CA ALA A 240 8.13 -4.32 -11.23
C ALA A 240 6.73 -4.60 -10.69
N LEU A 241 5.68 -3.97 -11.24
CA LEU A 241 4.30 -4.21 -10.86
C LEU A 241 3.79 -5.59 -11.31
N ALA A 242 4.16 -6.04 -12.51
CA ALA A 242 3.82 -7.38 -13.02
C ALA A 242 4.41 -8.47 -12.12
N TRP A 243 5.64 -8.29 -11.62
CA TRP A 243 6.24 -9.21 -10.65
C TRP A 243 5.42 -9.27 -9.35
N VAL A 244 4.95 -8.13 -8.82
CA VAL A 244 4.06 -8.11 -7.64
C VAL A 244 2.77 -8.86 -7.91
N LEU A 245 2.14 -8.66 -9.05
CA LEU A 245 0.92 -9.39 -9.46
C LEU A 245 1.14 -10.90 -9.57
N ARG A 246 2.36 -11.34 -9.93
CA ARG A 246 2.71 -12.76 -10.04
C ARG A 246 2.88 -13.46 -8.68
N GLN A 247 2.87 -12.73 -7.56
CA GLN A 247 2.93 -13.34 -6.23
C GLN A 247 1.63 -14.07 -5.84
N GLY A 248 0.57 -13.92 -6.60
CA GLY A 248 -0.65 -14.70 -6.47
C GLY A 248 -1.94 -13.88 -6.54
N PRO A 249 -3.10 -14.54 -6.63
CA PRO A 249 -4.39 -13.88 -6.80
C PRO A 249 -4.84 -13.08 -5.57
N HIS A 250 -4.20 -13.28 -4.43
CA HIS A 250 -4.46 -12.52 -3.20
C HIS A 250 -3.72 -11.17 -3.16
N VAL A 251 -2.81 -10.90 -4.11
CA VAL A 251 -1.94 -9.72 -4.07
C VAL A 251 -2.42 -8.66 -5.05
N VAL A 252 -2.65 -7.45 -4.55
CA VAL A 252 -3.05 -6.29 -5.34
C VAL A 252 -2.08 -5.13 -5.08
N PRO A 253 -1.27 -4.71 -6.08
CA PRO A 253 -0.39 -3.56 -5.91
C PRO A 253 -1.18 -2.25 -5.87
N VAL A 254 -0.76 -1.32 -4.98
CA VAL A 254 -1.33 0.02 -4.84
C VAL A 254 -0.28 1.11 -5.17
N PRO A 255 0.12 1.24 -6.45
CA PRO A 255 1.13 2.22 -6.86
C PRO A 255 0.58 3.64 -6.80
N GLY A 256 1.31 4.55 -6.16
CA GLY A 256 0.98 5.97 -6.19
C GLY A 256 1.19 6.58 -7.58
N ALA A 257 0.23 7.38 -8.06
CA ALA A 257 0.34 8.10 -9.33
C ALA A 257 -0.15 9.54 -9.20
N LYS A 258 0.74 10.51 -9.44
CA LYS A 258 0.40 11.94 -9.42
C LYS A 258 -0.01 12.48 -10.80
N ARG A 259 0.26 11.76 -11.89
CA ARG A 259 0.02 12.18 -13.28
C ARG A 259 -0.76 11.11 -14.04
N GLU A 260 -1.61 11.52 -14.96
CA GLU A 260 -2.44 10.66 -15.82
C GLU A 260 -1.60 9.57 -16.53
N ARG A 261 -0.49 9.98 -17.17
CA ARG A 261 0.39 9.05 -17.86
C ARG A 261 0.92 7.92 -16.98
N TRP A 262 1.21 8.21 -15.69
CA TRP A 262 1.71 7.19 -14.77
C TRP A 262 0.60 6.25 -14.29
N ALA A 263 -0.63 6.75 -14.15
CA ALA A 263 -1.76 5.90 -13.83
C ALA A 263 -2.04 4.90 -14.96
N VAL A 264 -2.01 5.36 -16.20
CA VAL A 264 -2.19 4.51 -17.39
C VAL A 264 -1.02 3.53 -17.56
N GLU A 265 0.22 3.99 -17.37
CA GLU A 265 1.42 3.14 -17.40
C GLU A 265 1.33 2.02 -16.37
N ASN A 266 1.02 2.36 -15.11
CA ASN A 266 0.89 1.39 -14.03
C ASN A 266 -0.23 0.37 -14.30
N ALA A 267 -1.38 0.80 -14.82
CA ALA A 267 -2.47 -0.09 -15.22
C ALA A 267 -2.03 -1.08 -16.31
N GLY A 268 -1.14 -0.66 -17.20
CA GLY A 268 -0.57 -1.50 -18.24
C GLY A 268 0.21 -2.71 -17.72
N ALA A 269 0.67 -2.69 -16.47
CA ALA A 269 1.40 -3.81 -15.86
C ALA A 269 0.58 -5.12 -15.84
N ALA A 270 -0.74 -5.03 -15.75
CA ALA A 270 -1.63 -6.19 -15.75
C ALA A 270 -1.59 -6.98 -17.10
N ARG A 271 -1.08 -6.38 -18.16
CA ARG A 271 -0.92 -7.02 -19.47
C ARG A 271 0.49 -7.57 -19.72
N VAL A 272 1.45 -7.29 -18.84
CA VAL A 272 2.82 -7.77 -18.97
C VAL A 272 2.89 -9.22 -18.49
N VAL A 273 3.24 -10.11 -19.39
CA VAL A 273 3.43 -11.54 -19.08
C VAL A 273 4.91 -11.78 -18.81
N LEU A 274 5.23 -12.15 -17.58
CA LEU A 274 6.57 -12.60 -17.18
C LEU A 274 6.61 -14.13 -17.27
N ASP A 275 7.57 -14.68 -18.02
CA ASP A 275 7.82 -16.12 -18.05
C ASP A 275 8.76 -16.56 -16.91
N ASP A 276 9.03 -17.86 -16.81
CA ASP A 276 9.88 -18.44 -15.76
C ASP A 276 11.31 -17.89 -15.80
N ARG A 277 11.82 -17.54 -17.00
CA ARG A 277 13.16 -16.94 -17.14
C ARG A 277 13.18 -15.54 -16.55
N ASP A 278 12.15 -14.73 -16.82
CA ASP A 278 12.05 -13.38 -16.27
C ASP A 278 11.91 -13.40 -14.75
N LEU A 279 11.07 -14.30 -14.25
CA LEU A 279 10.87 -14.47 -12.80
C LEU A 279 12.16 -14.91 -12.14
N ALA A 280 12.86 -15.91 -12.70
CA ALA A 280 14.15 -16.37 -12.17
C ALA A 280 15.22 -15.26 -12.18
N GLU A 281 15.26 -14.42 -13.25
CA GLU A 281 16.18 -13.28 -13.30
C GLU A 281 15.83 -12.25 -12.22
N ILE A 282 14.55 -11.90 -12.05
CA ILE A 282 14.11 -10.93 -11.03
C ILE A 282 14.34 -11.48 -9.62
N ASP A 283 14.06 -12.75 -9.38
CA ASP A 283 14.23 -13.38 -8.08
C ASP A 283 15.71 -13.55 -7.70
N GLY A 284 16.59 -13.71 -8.69
CA GLY A 284 18.03 -13.75 -8.52
C GLY A 284 18.71 -12.37 -8.37
N LEU A 285 17.98 -11.26 -8.40
CA LEU A 285 18.57 -9.94 -8.17
C LEU A 285 19.08 -9.81 -6.73
N PRO A 286 20.13 -9.02 -6.51
CA PRO A 286 20.69 -8.85 -5.18
C PRO A 286 19.64 -8.24 -4.24
N ALA A 287 19.71 -8.63 -2.96
CA ALA A 287 18.90 -8.00 -1.92
C ALA A 287 19.16 -6.49 -1.89
N ALA A 288 18.11 -5.71 -1.82
CA ALA A 288 18.24 -4.26 -1.74
C ALA A 288 18.91 -3.87 -0.41
N ARG A 289 19.82 -2.89 -0.47
CA ARG A 289 20.35 -2.24 0.72
C ARG A 289 19.35 -1.23 1.26
N GLU A 290 19.32 -1.06 2.57
CA GLU A 290 18.42 -0.12 3.26
C GLU A 290 16.95 -0.30 2.85
N SER A 291 16.49 -1.56 2.76
CA SER A 291 15.08 -1.82 2.90
C SER A 291 14.68 -1.38 4.31
N TRP A 292 13.56 -0.74 4.51
CA TRP A 292 13.03 -0.21 5.80
C TRP A 292 13.52 -0.92 7.09
N ASP A 293 14.77 -0.81 7.43
CA ASP A 293 15.35 -1.38 8.66
C ASP A 293 15.52 -0.33 9.73
#